data_b70506aa72c641eb8f5127657a30d89d
#
_entry.id   b70506aa72c641eb8f5127657a30d89d
#
_cell.length_a   1.000
_cell.length_b   1.000
_cell.length_c   1.000
_cell.angle_alpha   90.00
_cell.angle_beta   90.00
_cell.angle_gamma   90.00
#
_symmetry.space_group_name_H-M   'P 1'
#
loop_
_entity.id
_entity.type
_entity.pdbx_description
1 polymer ?
#
loop_
_entity_poly.entity_id
_entity_poly.type
_entity_poly.pdbx_seq_one_letter_code
_entity_poly.pdbx_strand_id
1 'polypeptide(L)'
;MRRVLFLVVPVLVVIAGVYLWFVGGRYVSTDNAYVKANMVDVGAEVSGKIMSVNVRENQRVRAGDLLLRIDPRPYEVALHDAQARLEQSRMQVGSLKAAYAQKRSGLAAARDDLRFAETQLRRVKNLHERDAVSKSALDQAQHDLDVARNTVNKLQSEGDETLVQLGGKLDQPLERHPAVMAAQAALEQAQLNLQRCSVQAPINGVASKGPEIGQYATPGLPMISVVADQDTWIEANFKEDQLAGIHPGAEVEVEIDAYPGERWTATVQSIGQATGAEFSLLPPQNATGNWVKVVQRLPVRLAIEHHEHESELRSGLSAEVTIDTGIPDRVKAIYSALGLSQAGEQATQQASLAVDHS
;
A
#
# COMPACT_ATOMS: atom_id res chain seq x y z
N MET A 1 -11.25 81.82 -3.94
CA MET A 1 -11.85 80.43 -3.75
C MET A 1 -11.96 79.63 -5.07
N ARG A 2 -12.54 80.15 -6.17
CA ARG A 2 -12.69 79.37 -7.42
C ARG A 2 -11.38 78.83 -8.02
N ARG A 3 -10.27 79.58 -8.01
CA ARG A 3 -8.97 79.17 -8.58
C ARG A 3 -8.28 78.05 -7.74
N VAL A 4 -8.48 78.04 -6.44
CA VAL A 4 -7.96 76.98 -5.54
C VAL A 4 -8.70 75.67 -5.77
N LEU A 5 -10.03 75.73 -5.97
CA LEU A 5 -10.86 74.54 -6.26
C LEU A 5 -10.45 73.90 -7.59
N PHE A 6 -10.12 74.69 -8.63
CA PHE A 6 -9.68 74.18 -9.92
C PHE A 6 -8.31 73.46 -9.89
N LEU A 7 -7.47 73.74 -8.88
CA LEU A 7 -6.18 73.06 -8.69
C LEU A 7 -6.28 71.86 -7.73
N VAL A 8 -7.06 71.98 -6.67
CA VAL A 8 -7.19 70.92 -5.63
C VAL A 8 -7.95 69.77 -6.15
N VAL A 9 -9.02 69.93 -6.92
CA VAL A 9 -9.83 68.83 -7.43
C VAL A 9 -9.03 67.90 -8.38
N PRO A 10 -8.30 68.41 -9.40
CA PRO A 10 -7.47 67.50 -10.23
C PRO A 10 -6.38 66.77 -9.45
N VAL A 11 -5.76 67.43 -8.47
CA VAL A 11 -4.74 66.85 -7.62
C VAL A 11 -5.34 65.68 -6.79
N LEU A 12 -6.53 65.89 -6.20
CA LEU A 12 -7.24 64.82 -5.48
C LEU A 12 -7.62 63.65 -6.39
N VAL A 13 -8.08 63.97 -7.62
CA VAL A 13 -8.40 62.91 -8.61
C VAL A 13 -7.15 62.11 -9.00
N VAL A 14 -6.01 62.80 -9.19
CA VAL A 14 -4.73 62.12 -9.48
C VAL A 14 -4.27 61.27 -8.28
N ILE A 15 -4.36 61.82 -7.06
CA ILE A 15 -4.00 61.04 -5.84
C ILE A 15 -4.93 59.82 -5.68
N ALA A 16 -6.24 60.01 -5.86
CA ALA A 16 -7.20 58.90 -5.82
C ALA A 16 -6.95 57.89 -6.94
N GLY A 17 -6.64 58.34 -8.15
CA GLY A 17 -6.26 57.47 -9.26
C GLY A 17 -4.99 56.67 -9.02
N VAL A 18 -3.96 57.35 -8.47
CA VAL A 18 -2.71 56.69 -8.06
C VAL A 18 -2.96 55.69 -6.92
N TYR A 19 -3.77 56.06 -5.93
CA TYR A 19 -4.14 55.15 -4.83
C TYR A 19 -4.87 53.90 -5.35
N LEU A 20 -5.91 54.10 -6.18
CA LEU A 20 -6.64 52.96 -6.80
C LEU A 20 -5.73 52.16 -7.72
N TRP A 21 -4.77 52.80 -8.40
CA TRP A 21 -3.80 52.09 -9.24
C TRP A 21 -2.81 51.28 -8.41
N PHE A 22 -2.40 51.77 -7.22
CA PHE A 22 -1.53 51.05 -6.30
C PHE A 22 -2.23 49.88 -5.57
N VAL A 23 -3.51 50.04 -5.20
CA VAL A 23 -4.28 48.98 -4.52
C VAL A 23 -4.80 47.94 -5.49
N GLY A 24 -5.00 48.32 -6.77
CA GLY A 24 -5.46 47.42 -7.82
C GLY A 24 -4.40 46.33 -8.15
N GLY A 25 -4.74 45.08 -8.01
CA GLY A 25 -3.86 43.91 -8.29
C GLY A 25 -3.35 43.19 -7.04
N ARG A 26 -3.84 43.54 -5.85
CA ARG A 26 -3.54 42.83 -4.62
C ARG A 26 -4.30 41.50 -4.52
N TYR A 27 -5.51 41.47 -5.06
CA TYR A 27 -6.37 40.26 -5.02
C TYR A 27 -6.32 39.55 -6.35
N VAL A 28 -6.10 38.25 -6.28
CA VAL A 28 -6.12 37.35 -7.43
C VAL A 28 -7.25 36.36 -7.25
N SER A 29 -8.18 36.33 -8.21
CA SER A 29 -9.32 35.40 -8.13
C SER A 29 -9.33 34.39 -9.29
N THR A 30 -9.93 33.23 -9.02
CA THR A 30 -10.22 32.21 -10.01
C THR A 30 -11.57 31.60 -9.75
N ASP A 31 -12.34 31.41 -10.83
CA ASP A 31 -13.60 30.65 -10.88
C ASP A 31 -13.39 29.16 -11.19
N ASN A 32 -12.16 28.79 -11.51
CA ASN A 32 -11.80 27.41 -11.83
C ASN A 32 -11.25 26.72 -10.57
N ALA A 33 -12.10 26.57 -9.58
CA ALA A 33 -11.79 25.87 -8.34
C ALA A 33 -12.87 24.84 -8.00
N TYR A 34 -12.45 23.73 -7.44
CA TYR A 34 -13.33 22.60 -7.11
C TYR A 34 -13.00 22.05 -5.74
N VAL A 35 -14.05 21.73 -5.00
CA VAL A 35 -13.93 20.91 -3.78
C VAL A 35 -13.49 19.51 -4.17
N LYS A 36 -12.48 18.98 -3.52
CA LYS A 36 -11.93 17.63 -3.69
C LYS A 36 -11.96 16.91 -2.36
N ALA A 37 -12.09 15.60 -2.42
CA ALA A 37 -11.95 14.69 -1.29
C ALA A 37 -11.17 13.45 -1.71
N ASN A 38 -10.59 12.77 -0.75
CA ASN A 38 -9.98 11.48 -1.03
C ASN A 38 -11.08 10.49 -1.46
N MET A 39 -10.83 9.77 -2.54
CA MET A 39 -11.73 8.75 -3.06
C MET A 39 -10.96 7.44 -3.18
N VAL A 40 -11.54 6.38 -2.64
CA VAL A 40 -10.96 5.04 -2.74
C VAL A 40 -11.92 4.13 -3.50
N ASP A 41 -11.43 3.61 -4.60
CA ASP A 41 -12.16 2.63 -5.38
C ASP A 41 -11.96 1.23 -4.78
N VAL A 42 -13.06 0.68 -4.26
CA VAL A 42 -13.09 -0.63 -3.62
C VAL A 42 -13.50 -1.67 -4.64
N GLY A 43 -12.59 -2.58 -4.94
CA GLY A 43 -12.83 -3.72 -5.83
C GLY A 43 -12.83 -5.05 -5.08
N ALA A 44 -13.25 -6.10 -5.77
CA ALA A 44 -13.10 -7.46 -5.26
C ALA A 44 -11.65 -7.92 -5.38
N GLU A 45 -11.16 -8.66 -4.37
CA GLU A 45 -9.87 -9.32 -4.40
C GLU A 45 -9.97 -10.78 -4.85
N VAL A 46 -11.18 -11.33 -4.83
CA VAL A 46 -11.50 -12.70 -5.28
C VAL A 46 -12.67 -12.65 -6.26
N SER A 47 -12.70 -13.63 -7.17
CA SER A 47 -13.76 -13.72 -8.18
C SER A 47 -14.97 -14.46 -7.63
N GLY A 48 -16.17 -14.08 -8.07
CA GLY A 48 -17.38 -14.83 -7.71
C GLY A 48 -18.65 -14.03 -7.87
N LYS A 49 -19.80 -14.70 -7.67
CA LYS A 49 -21.10 -14.07 -7.75
C LYS A 49 -21.39 -13.26 -6.49
N ILE A 50 -21.90 -12.05 -6.64
CA ILE A 50 -22.29 -11.20 -5.51
C ILE A 50 -23.61 -11.74 -4.93
N MET A 51 -23.58 -12.09 -3.65
CA MET A 51 -24.74 -12.62 -2.92
C MET A 51 -25.55 -11.52 -2.24
N SER A 52 -24.87 -10.53 -1.69
CA SER A 52 -25.52 -9.38 -1.04
C SER A 52 -24.74 -8.11 -1.25
N VAL A 53 -25.46 -7.00 -1.35
CA VAL A 53 -24.92 -5.64 -1.28
C VAL A 53 -25.57 -5.00 -0.04
N ASN A 54 -24.73 -4.61 0.91
CA ASN A 54 -25.16 -4.19 2.24
C ASN A 54 -25.16 -2.66 2.40
N VAL A 55 -24.79 -1.95 1.35
CA VAL A 55 -24.72 -0.48 1.31
C VAL A 55 -25.63 0.03 0.19
N ARG A 56 -26.28 1.19 0.43
CA ARG A 56 -27.04 1.92 -0.57
C ARG A 56 -26.22 3.06 -1.16
N GLU A 57 -26.58 3.50 -2.33
CA GLU A 57 -26.01 4.71 -2.94
C GLU A 57 -26.19 5.92 -1.99
N ASN A 58 -25.14 6.71 -1.85
CA ASN A 58 -25.05 7.87 -0.95
C ASN A 58 -25.20 7.53 0.55
N GLN A 59 -25.03 6.28 0.93
CA GLN A 59 -25.01 5.89 2.34
C GLN A 59 -23.66 6.17 2.96
N ARG A 60 -23.66 6.77 4.17
CA ARG A 60 -22.47 6.95 4.98
C ARG A 60 -22.02 5.61 5.55
N VAL A 61 -20.72 5.31 5.42
CA VAL A 61 -20.08 4.08 5.86
C VAL A 61 -18.83 4.40 6.71
N ARG A 62 -18.48 3.50 7.62
CA ARG A 62 -17.29 3.58 8.43
C ARG A 62 -16.26 2.56 7.93
N ALA A 63 -15.00 2.82 8.16
CA ALA A 63 -13.94 1.85 7.91
C ALA A 63 -14.25 0.51 8.62
N GLY A 64 -14.19 -0.60 7.88
CA GLY A 64 -14.57 -1.93 8.34
C GLY A 64 -16.04 -2.32 8.10
N ASP A 65 -16.94 -1.40 7.70
CA ASP A 65 -18.31 -1.74 7.37
C ASP A 65 -18.37 -2.65 6.14
N LEU A 66 -19.23 -3.68 6.20
CA LEU A 66 -19.42 -4.61 5.10
C LEU A 66 -20.18 -3.95 3.95
N LEU A 67 -19.52 -3.78 2.80
CA LEU A 67 -20.11 -3.20 1.60
C LEU A 67 -20.88 -4.23 0.77
N LEU A 68 -20.23 -5.35 0.48
CA LEU A 68 -20.83 -6.45 -0.27
C LEU A 68 -20.24 -7.80 0.14
N ARG A 69 -20.93 -8.88 -0.21
CA ARG A 69 -20.49 -10.25 0.02
C ARG A 69 -20.51 -11.06 -1.26
N ILE A 70 -19.39 -11.66 -1.57
CA ILE A 70 -19.21 -12.62 -2.67
C ILE A 70 -19.58 -14.01 -2.15
N ASP A 71 -20.04 -14.92 -3.02
CA ASP A 71 -20.39 -16.29 -2.67
C ASP A 71 -19.20 -17.02 -1.99
N PRO A 72 -19.27 -17.32 -0.69
CA PRO A 72 -18.17 -17.93 0.04
C PRO A 72 -18.06 -19.44 -0.19
N ARG A 73 -19.11 -20.10 -0.68
CA ARG A 73 -19.19 -21.57 -0.77
C ARG A 73 -18.01 -22.24 -1.50
N PRO A 74 -17.56 -21.73 -2.68
CA PRO A 74 -16.40 -22.31 -3.34
C PRO A 74 -15.11 -22.19 -2.49
N TYR A 75 -14.98 -21.11 -1.73
CA TYR A 75 -13.85 -20.82 -0.86
C TYR A 75 -13.90 -21.63 0.45
N GLU A 76 -15.09 -21.90 0.98
CA GLU A 76 -15.30 -22.81 2.12
C GLU A 76 -14.89 -24.24 1.76
N VAL A 77 -15.25 -24.72 0.56
CA VAL A 77 -14.82 -26.03 0.05
C VAL A 77 -13.31 -26.08 -0.11
N ALA A 78 -12.70 -25.04 -0.68
CA ALA A 78 -11.24 -24.94 -0.83
C ALA A 78 -10.52 -24.91 0.52
N LEU A 79 -11.09 -24.25 1.52
CA LEU A 79 -10.58 -24.25 2.89
C LEU A 79 -10.59 -25.64 3.51
N HIS A 80 -11.69 -26.38 3.39
CA HIS A 80 -11.79 -27.75 3.91
C HIS A 80 -10.82 -28.70 3.19
N ASP A 81 -10.64 -28.56 1.86
CA ASP A 81 -9.64 -29.35 1.11
C ASP A 81 -8.21 -29.06 1.61
N ALA A 82 -7.86 -27.79 1.80
CA ALA A 82 -6.55 -27.39 2.32
C ALA A 82 -6.32 -27.91 3.76
N GLN A 83 -7.34 -27.90 4.60
CA GLN A 83 -7.27 -28.49 5.95
C GLN A 83 -6.99 -29.99 5.88
N ALA A 84 -7.73 -30.74 5.04
CA ALA A 84 -7.54 -32.16 4.86
C ALA A 84 -6.13 -32.50 4.35
N ARG A 85 -5.61 -31.71 3.41
CA ARG A 85 -4.22 -31.88 2.91
C ARG A 85 -3.17 -31.61 3.98
N LEU A 86 -3.38 -30.65 4.85
CA LEU A 86 -2.47 -30.40 5.97
C LEU A 86 -2.43 -31.61 6.91
N GLU A 87 -3.58 -32.14 7.30
CA GLU A 87 -3.64 -33.36 8.16
C GLU A 87 -3.01 -34.56 7.47
N GLN A 88 -3.24 -34.74 6.18
CA GLN A 88 -2.61 -35.81 5.40
C GLN A 88 -1.07 -35.68 5.41
N SER A 89 -0.55 -34.47 5.22
CA SER A 89 0.90 -34.20 5.26
C SER A 89 1.49 -34.50 6.65
N ARG A 90 0.78 -34.12 7.72
CA ARG A 90 1.17 -34.44 9.09
C ARG A 90 1.22 -35.93 9.34
N MET A 91 0.20 -36.68 8.92
CA MET A 91 0.17 -38.15 9.03
C MET A 91 1.30 -38.79 8.24
N GLN A 92 1.59 -38.30 7.03
CA GLN A 92 2.67 -38.83 6.19
C GLN A 92 4.03 -38.67 6.87
N VAL A 93 4.34 -37.48 7.41
CA VAL A 93 5.59 -37.24 8.14
C VAL A 93 5.63 -38.05 9.43
N GLY A 94 4.51 -38.21 10.12
CA GLY A 94 4.38 -39.09 11.29
C GLY A 94 4.71 -40.53 10.96
N SER A 95 4.21 -41.07 9.83
CA SER A 95 4.49 -42.41 9.37
C SER A 95 5.98 -42.61 9.02
N LEU A 96 6.62 -41.63 8.39
CA LEU A 96 8.05 -41.66 8.12
C LEU A 96 8.88 -41.66 9.40
N LYS A 97 8.49 -40.93 10.45
CA LYS A 97 9.14 -40.99 11.77
C LYS A 97 9.03 -42.35 12.40
N ALA A 98 7.85 -42.98 12.32
CA ALA A 98 7.64 -44.33 12.82
C ALA A 98 8.48 -45.39 12.04
N ALA A 99 8.51 -45.29 10.70
CA ALA A 99 9.35 -46.15 9.86
C ALA A 99 10.84 -46.01 10.18
N TYR A 100 11.31 -44.77 10.40
CA TYR A 100 12.70 -44.55 10.83
C TYR A 100 13.00 -45.19 12.19
N ALA A 101 12.10 -45.03 13.17
CA ALA A 101 12.27 -45.66 14.49
C ALA A 101 12.36 -47.19 14.39
N GLN A 102 11.53 -47.82 13.55
CA GLN A 102 11.58 -49.24 13.27
C GLN A 102 12.93 -49.67 12.66
N LYS A 103 13.40 -48.94 11.62
CA LYS A 103 14.70 -49.20 10.98
C LYS A 103 15.87 -49.05 11.97
N ARG A 104 15.82 -48.04 12.83
CA ARG A 104 16.81 -47.84 13.89
C ARG A 104 16.85 -49.01 14.88
N SER A 105 15.69 -49.55 15.26
CA SER A 105 15.62 -50.73 16.12
C SER A 105 16.20 -51.96 15.43
N GLY A 106 15.89 -52.18 14.14
CA GLY A 106 16.46 -53.26 13.34
C GLY A 106 18.00 -53.15 13.21
N LEU A 107 18.49 -51.91 12.99
CA LEU A 107 19.94 -51.67 12.94
C LEU A 107 20.63 -51.98 14.29
N ALA A 108 19.99 -51.66 15.41
CA ALA A 108 20.53 -52.02 16.74
C ALA A 108 20.65 -53.52 16.91
N ALA A 109 19.61 -54.30 16.54
CA ALA A 109 19.66 -55.75 16.56
C ALA A 109 20.78 -56.32 15.66
N ALA A 110 20.88 -55.83 14.41
CA ALA A 110 21.92 -56.26 13.48
C ALA A 110 23.35 -55.93 13.98
N ARG A 111 23.52 -54.87 14.73
CA ARG A 111 24.81 -54.54 15.38
C ARG A 111 25.14 -55.50 16.52
N ASP A 112 24.14 -56.00 17.24
CA ASP A 112 24.33 -57.02 18.26
C ASP A 112 24.73 -58.36 17.63
N ASP A 113 24.09 -58.75 16.51
CA ASP A 113 24.46 -59.94 15.74
C ASP A 113 25.89 -59.82 15.17
N LEU A 114 26.29 -58.68 14.67
CA LEU A 114 27.64 -58.41 14.20
C LEU A 114 28.67 -58.60 15.35
N ARG A 115 28.40 -58.06 16.52
CA ARG A 115 29.27 -58.24 17.69
C ARG A 115 29.39 -59.71 18.13
N PHE A 116 28.30 -60.47 18.03
CA PHE A 116 28.30 -61.90 18.27
C PHE A 116 29.17 -62.62 17.23
N ALA A 117 28.99 -62.38 15.94
CA ALA A 117 29.78 -62.97 14.86
C ALA A 117 31.29 -62.67 15.00
N GLU A 118 31.66 -61.41 15.36
CA GLU A 118 33.05 -61.05 15.65
C GLU A 118 33.66 -61.82 16.81
N THR A 119 32.87 -62.04 17.86
CA THR A 119 33.28 -62.83 19.03
C THR A 119 33.47 -64.31 18.68
N GLN A 120 32.57 -64.87 17.86
CA GLN A 120 32.66 -66.23 17.37
C GLN A 120 33.88 -66.43 16.47
N LEU A 121 34.10 -65.56 15.51
CA LEU A 121 35.29 -65.61 14.65
C LEU A 121 36.58 -65.55 15.47
N ARG A 122 36.68 -64.67 16.45
CA ARG A 122 37.86 -64.59 17.35
C ARG A 122 38.07 -65.89 18.10
N ARG A 123 37.01 -66.53 18.59
CA ARG A 123 37.07 -67.83 19.29
C ARG A 123 37.53 -68.93 18.34
N VAL A 124 36.92 -69.11 17.18
CA VAL A 124 37.24 -70.08 16.17
C VAL A 124 38.69 -69.92 15.66
N LYS A 125 39.12 -68.71 15.44
CA LYS A 125 40.51 -68.34 15.04
C LYS A 125 41.52 -68.84 16.07
N ASN A 126 41.32 -68.53 17.36
CA ASN A 126 42.16 -68.95 18.45
C ASN A 126 42.24 -70.51 18.61
N LEU A 127 41.11 -71.23 18.32
CA LEU A 127 41.05 -72.68 18.33
C LEU A 127 41.78 -73.26 17.09
N HIS A 128 41.68 -72.65 15.94
CA HIS A 128 42.34 -73.05 14.71
C HIS A 128 43.88 -72.87 14.82
N GLU A 129 44.37 -71.81 15.43
CA GLU A 129 45.78 -71.61 15.72
C GLU A 129 46.38 -72.65 16.65
N ARG A 130 45.51 -73.46 17.35
CA ARG A 130 45.89 -74.57 18.23
C ARG A 130 45.52 -75.95 17.60
N ASP A 131 45.23 -75.99 16.28
CA ASP A 131 44.80 -77.19 15.53
C ASP A 131 43.54 -77.87 16.09
N ALA A 132 42.71 -77.14 16.87
CA ALA A 132 41.50 -77.68 17.51
C ALA A 132 40.26 -77.66 16.63
N VAL A 133 40.25 -76.92 15.50
CA VAL A 133 39.14 -76.85 14.55
C VAL A 133 39.67 -76.82 13.10
N SER A 134 38.80 -77.21 12.16
CA SER A 134 39.13 -77.29 10.74
C SER A 134 39.20 -75.87 10.08
N LYS A 135 39.89 -75.79 8.96
CA LYS A 135 39.90 -74.58 8.11
C LYS A 135 38.50 -74.24 7.64
N SER A 136 37.69 -75.19 7.29
CA SER A 136 36.28 -74.97 6.88
C SER A 136 35.46 -74.27 7.98
N ALA A 137 35.71 -74.62 9.27
CA ALA A 137 35.04 -73.92 10.39
C ALA A 137 35.46 -72.48 10.50
N LEU A 138 36.75 -72.16 10.22
CA LEU A 138 37.26 -70.80 10.18
C LEU A 138 36.62 -69.97 9.01
N ASP A 139 36.62 -70.63 7.80
CA ASP A 139 36.05 -69.99 6.62
C ASP A 139 34.54 -69.68 6.81
N GLN A 140 33.78 -70.63 7.47
CA GLN A 140 32.37 -70.43 7.82
C GLN A 140 32.20 -69.22 8.78
N ALA A 141 32.96 -69.19 9.86
CA ALA A 141 32.92 -68.05 10.82
C ALA A 141 33.23 -66.71 10.18
N GLN A 142 34.15 -66.70 9.21
CA GLN A 142 34.49 -65.50 8.43
C GLN A 142 33.30 -65.07 7.54
N HIS A 143 32.71 -66.03 6.85
CA HIS A 143 31.49 -65.78 6.03
C HIS A 143 30.33 -65.23 6.87
N ASP A 144 30.07 -65.81 8.04
CA ASP A 144 29.02 -65.35 8.95
C ASP A 144 29.26 -63.91 9.42
N LEU A 145 30.52 -63.54 9.71
CA LEU A 145 30.90 -62.16 10.00
C LEU A 145 30.60 -61.23 8.83
N ASP A 146 31.01 -61.60 7.62
CA ASP A 146 30.79 -60.77 6.42
C ASP A 146 29.30 -60.55 6.11
N VAL A 147 28.47 -61.62 6.30
CA VAL A 147 27.02 -61.52 6.19
C VAL A 147 26.44 -60.55 7.22
N ALA A 148 26.84 -60.67 8.49
CA ALA A 148 26.38 -59.77 9.56
C ALA A 148 26.79 -58.32 9.28
N ARG A 149 28.02 -58.07 8.81
CA ARG A 149 28.52 -56.74 8.43
C ARG A 149 27.72 -56.14 7.28
N ASN A 150 27.45 -56.92 6.23
CA ASN A 150 26.65 -56.48 5.09
C ASN A 150 25.22 -56.15 5.51
N THR A 151 24.64 -56.88 6.46
CA THR A 151 23.28 -56.60 7.01
C THR A 151 23.26 -55.27 7.74
N VAL A 152 24.28 -54.97 8.57
CA VAL A 152 24.40 -53.66 9.25
C VAL A 152 24.52 -52.54 8.23
N ASN A 153 25.36 -52.66 7.21
CA ASN A 153 25.54 -51.64 6.17
C ASN A 153 24.23 -51.37 5.41
N LYS A 154 23.51 -52.45 5.05
CA LYS A 154 22.19 -52.33 4.37
C LYS A 154 21.20 -51.55 5.22
N LEU A 155 20.99 -51.94 6.48
CA LEU A 155 20.04 -51.33 7.40
C LEU A 155 20.45 -49.88 7.74
N GLN A 156 21.75 -49.57 7.81
CA GLN A 156 22.26 -48.23 7.96
C GLN A 156 21.84 -47.35 6.77
N SER A 157 22.11 -47.81 5.54
CA SER A 157 21.73 -47.10 4.31
C SER A 157 20.23 -46.86 4.20
N GLU A 158 19.41 -47.88 4.55
CA GLU A 158 17.94 -47.74 4.56
C GLU A 158 17.46 -46.73 5.63
N GLY A 159 18.12 -46.65 6.77
CA GLY A 159 17.88 -45.65 7.80
C GLY A 159 18.24 -44.25 7.32
N ASP A 160 19.41 -44.09 6.71
CA ASP A 160 19.87 -42.79 6.19
C ASP A 160 18.95 -42.28 5.07
N GLU A 161 18.47 -43.13 4.17
CA GLU A 161 17.48 -42.79 3.15
C GLU A 161 16.21 -42.22 3.79
N THR A 162 15.67 -42.87 4.82
CA THR A 162 14.47 -42.42 5.52
C THR A 162 14.74 -41.11 6.27
N LEU A 163 15.93 -40.92 6.81
CA LEU A 163 16.34 -39.69 7.47
C LEU A 163 16.41 -38.53 6.48
N VAL A 164 16.91 -38.76 5.26
CA VAL A 164 16.89 -37.73 4.17
C VAL A 164 15.44 -37.34 3.82
N GLN A 165 14.53 -38.31 3.72
CA GLN A 165 13.10 -38.03 3.48
C GLN A 165 12.47 -37.20 4.63
N LEU A 166 12.97 -37.36 5.86
CA LEU A 166 12.58 -36.55 7.03
C LEU A 166 13.24 -35.16 7.08
N GLY A 167 14.05 -34.78 6.07
CA GLY A 167 14.76 -33.51 6.04
C GLY A 167 16.10 -33.52 6.77
N GLY A 168 16.70 -34.69 7.01
CA GLY A 168 18.03 -34.85 7.58
C GLY A 168 18.12 -34.69 9.11
N LYS A 169 17.04 -34.34 9.79
CA LYS A 169 17.00 -34.12 11.25
C LYS A 169 15.82 -34.82 11.90
N LEU A 170 16.10 -35.72 12.82
CA LEU A 170 15.05 -36.48 13.54
C LEU A 170 14.25 -35.60 14.52
N ASP A 171 14.95 -34.70 15.23
CA ASP A 171 14.37 -33.86 16.29
C ASP A 171 13.64 -32.63 15.76
N GLN A 172 13.52 -32.50 14.45
CA GLN A 172 12.78 -31.40 13.86
C GLN A 172 11.28 -31.53 14.17
N PRO A 173 10.62 -30.46 14.67
CA PRO A 173 9.17 -30.44 14.83
C PRO A 173 8.48 -30.74 13.51
N LEU A 174 7.34 -31.44 13.60
CA LEU A 174 6.55 -31.86 12.44
C LEU A 174 6.16 -30.69 11.53
N GLU A 175 5.87 -29.56 12.14
CA GLU A 175 5.47 -28.31 11.50
C GLU A 175 6.58 -27.67 10.64
N ARG A 176 7.85 -28.01 10.90
CA ARG A 176 8.99 -27.53 10.12
C ARG A 176 9.36 -28.42 8.93
N HIS A 177 8.66 -29.52 8.76
CA HIS A 177 8.86 -30.34 7.57
C HIS A 177 8.36 -29.65 6.31
N PRO A 178 9.11 -29.59 5.20
CA PRO A 178 8.75 -28.84 3.99
C PRO A 178 7.35 -29.16 3.46
N ALA A 179 6.94 -30.45 3.49
CA ALA A 179 5.61 -30.85 3.05
C ALA A 179 4.49 -30.30 3.95
N VAL A 180 4.71 -30.24 5.28
CA VAL A 180 3.75 -29.67 6.23
C VAL A 180 3.69 -28.16 6.08
N MET A 181 4.85 -27.49 5.92
CA MET A 181 4.89 -26.04 5.68
C MET A 181 4.18 -25.64 4.38
N ALA A 182 4.37 -26.40 3.31
CA ALA A 182 3.68 -26.16 2.05
C ALA A 182 2.14 -26.31 2.19
N ALA A 183 1.69 -27.34 2.90
CA ALA A 183 0.27 -27.56 3.16
C ALA A 183 -0.31 -26.50 4.10
N GLN A 184 0.46 -26.02 5.08
CA GLN A 184 0.09 -24.93 5.97
C GLN A 184 -0.08 -23.61 5.20
N ALA A 185 0.86 -23.29 4.30
CA ALA A 185 0.76 -22.10 3.44
C ALA A 185 -0.47 -22.15 2.51
N ALA A 186 -0.80 -23.35 1.99
CA ALA A 186 -2.01 -23.54 1.19
C ALA A 186 -3.30 -23.30 2.02
N LEU A 187 -3.30 -23.73 3.28
CA LEU A 187 -4.40 -23.48 4.22
C LEU A 187 -4.56 -21.97 4.49
N GLU A 188 -3.48 -21.27 4.78
CA GLU A 188 -3.50 -19.82 5.01
C GLU A 188 -4.01 -19.05 3.79
N GLN A 189 -3.60 -19.47 2.59
CA GLN A 189 -4.11 -18.88 1.34
C GLN A 189 -5.61 -19.11 1.18
N ALA A 190 -6.13 -20.30 1.49
CA ALA A 190 -7.56 -20.59 1.43
C ALA A 190 -8.36 -19.78 2.46
N GLN A 191 -7.82 -19.61 3.67
CA GLN A 191 -8.42 -18.76 4.71
C GLN A 191 -8.49 -17.29 4.27
N LEU A 192 -7.40 -16.77 3.72
CA LEU A 192 -7.34 -15.39 3.20
C LEU A 192 -8.35 -15.18 2.08
N ASN A 193 -8.47 -16.12 1.14
CA ASN A 193 -9.44 -16.02 0.05
C ASN A 193 -10.90 -16.04 0.56
N LEU A 194 -11.19 -16.81 1.60
CA LEU A 194 -12.50 -16.82 2.24
C LEU A 194 -12.80 -15.48 2.94
N GLN A 195 -11.84 -14.90 3.64
CA GLN A 195 -11.99 -13.57 4.25
C GLN A 195 -12.27 -12.48 3.20
N ARG A 196 -11.59 -12.57 2.05
CA ARG A 196 -11.75 -11.64 0.91
C ARG A 196 -13.12 -11.72 0.22
N CYS A 197 -13.93 -12.73 0.52
CA CYS A 197 -15.32 -12.78 0.09
C CYS A 197 -16.19 -11.70 0.75
N SER A 198 -15.73 -11.11 1.84
CA SER A 198 -16.38 -10.00 2.54
C SER A 198 -15.63 -8.72 2.24
N VAL A 199 -16.16 -7.90 1.33
CA VAL A 199 -15.57 -6.63 0.92
C VAL A 199 -16.03 -5.54 1.88
N GLN A 200 -15.05 -4.88 2.52
CA GLN A 200 -15.28 -3.87 3.56
C GLN A 200 -14.81 -2.49 3.09
N ALA A 201 -15.38 -1.44 3.69
CA ALA A 201 -14.95 -0.07 3.46
C ALA A 201 -13.54 0.16 4.04
N PRO A 202 -12.58 0.68 3.25
CA PRO A 202 -11.23 0.96 3.75
C PRO A 202 -11.13 2.25 4.55
N ILE A 203 -12.06 3.20 4.33
CA ILE A 203 -12.11 4.53 4.96
C ILE A 203 -13.52 4.89 5.39
N ASN A 204 -13.63 5.88 6.28
CA ASN A 204 -14.91 6.53 6.57
C ASN A 204 -15.31 7.42 5.41
N GLY A 205 -16.60 7.42 5.04
CA GLY A 205 -17.05 8.26 3.94
C GLY A 205 -18.44 7.91 3.44
N VAL A 206 -18.74 8.31 2.22
CA VAL A 206 -20.02 8.07 1.55
C VAL A 206 -19.78 7.13 0.36
N ALA A 207 -20.55 6.04 0.32
CA ALA A 207 -20.46 5.06 -0.74
C ALA A 207 -21.20 5.52 -2.00
N SER A 208 -20.58 5.30 -3.17
CA SER A 208 -21.21 5.47 -4.47
C SER A 208 -22.19 4.33 -4.77
N LYS A 209 -22.78 4.38 -5.97
CA LYS A 209 -23.62 3.27 -6.46
C LYS A 209 -22.81 1.97 -6.51
N GLY A 210 -23.30 0.95 -5.84
CA GLY A 210 -22.73 -0.40 -5.84
C GLY A 210 -23.21 -1.25 -7.01
N PRO A 211 -22.63 -2.46 -7.16
CA PRO A 211 -23.03 -3.44 -8.15
C PRO A 211 -24.41 -4.05 -7.82
N GLU A 212 -25.00 -4.72 -8.80
CA GLU A 212 -26.27 -5.45 -8.62
C GLU A 212 -26.03 -6.85 -8.02
N ILE A 213 -26.98 -7.30 -7.18
CA ILE A 213 -26.96 -8.67 -6.65
C ILE A 213 -27.03 -9.65 -7.82
N GLY A 214 -26.16 -10.65 -7.83
CA GLY A 214 -26.07 -11.63 -8.90
C GLY A 214 -25.05 -11.30 -9.97
N GLN A 215 -24.50 -10.11 -10.01
CA GLN A 215 -23.37 -9.72 -10.84
C GLN A 215 -22.12 -10.52 -10.45
N TYR A 216 -21.21 -10.71 -11.39
CA TYR A 216 -19.95 -11.42 -11.15
C TYR A 216 -18.83 -10.44 -10.82
N ALA A 217 -18.22 -10.60 -9.67
CA ALA A 217 -17.06 -9.83 -9.23
C ALA A 217 -15.80 -10.37 -9.89
N THR A 218 -14.97 -9.45 -10.43
CA THR A 218 -13.68 -9.77 -11.04
C THR A 218 -12.59 -8.99 -10.30
N PRO A 219 -11.52 -9.65 -9.84
CA PRO A 219 -10.41 -8.97 -9.18
C PRO A 219 -9.79 -7.86 -10.03
N GLY A 220 -9.47 -6.74 -9.38
CA GLY A 220 -8.86 -5.58 -10.02
C GLY A 220 -9.84 -4.60 -10.70
N LEU A 221 -11.14 -4.91 -10.75
CA LEU A 221 -12.14 -3.96 -11.22
C LEU A 221 -12.81 -3.25 -10.03
N PRO A 222 -12.91 -1.91 -10.05
CA PRO A 222 -13.63 -1.16 -9.02
C PRO A 222 -15.13 -1.50 -9.06
N MET A 223 -15.73 -1.63 -7.89
CA MET A 223 -17.15 -1.97 -7.74
C MET A 223 -17.92 -0.92 -6.98
N ILE A 224 -17.32 -0.31 -5.98
CA ILE A 224 -17.90 0.76 -5.16
C ILE A 224 -16.78 1.75 -4.89
N SER A 225 -17.05 3.05 -5.11
CA SER A 225 -16.14 4.11 -4.70
C SER A 225 -16.61 4.66 -3.36
N VAL A 226 -15.70 4.82 -2.41
CA VAL A 226 -15.99 5.48 -1.13
C VAL A 226 -15.28 6.82 -1.14
N VAL A 227 -16.05 7.90 -1.06
CA VAL A 227 -15.56 9.27 -0.97
C VAL A 227 -15.45 9.63 0.50
N ALA A 228 -14.28 10.04 0.95
CA ALA A 228 -14.06 10.45 2.34
C ALA A 228 -14.97 11.63 2.70
N ASP A 229 -15.53 11.61 3.90
CA ASP A 229 -16.33 12.71 4.46
C ASP A 229 -15.51 13.67 5.33
N GLN A 230 -14.22 13.43 5.44
CA GLN A 230 -13.24 14.26 6.15
C GLN A 230 -12.05 14.52 5.22
N ASP A 231 -11.23 15.50 5.58
CA ASP A 231 -10.05 15.91 4.81
C ASP A 231 -10.41 16.39 3.39
N THR A 232 -11.45 17.21 3.27
CA THR A 232 -11.77 17.92 2.02
C THR A 232 -10.81 19.07 1.82
N TRP A 233 -10.46 19.35 0.56
CA TRP A 233 -9.65 20.49 0.18
C TRP A 233 -10.22 21.14 -1.07
N ILE A 234 -9.75 22.34 -1.38
CA ILE A 234 -10.09 22.99 -2.63
C ILE A 234 -8.89 22.96 -3.56
N GLU A 235 -9.10 22.56 -4.78
CA GLU A 235 -8.14 22.63 -5.86
C GLU A 235 -8.50 23.80 -6.77
N ALA A 236 -7.74 24.88 -6.67
CA ALA A 236 -7.96 26.09 -7.43
C ALA A 236 -6.90 26.23 -8.53
N ASN A 237 -7.36 26.36 -9.78
CA ASN A 237 -6.50 26.42 -10.95
C ASN A 237 -6.24 27.89 -11.34
N PHE A 238 -5.09 28.42 -10.95
CA PHE A 238 -4.66 29.77 -11.26
C PHE A 238 -3.88 29.80 -12.57
N LYS A 239 -3.97 30.95 -13.29
CA LYS A 239 -3.16 31.16 -14.49
C LYS A 239 -1.70 31.37 -14.10
N GLU A 240 -0.77 31.00 -14.99
CA GLU A 240 0.68 31.16 -14.82
C GLU A 240 1.09 32.57 -14.43
N ASP A 241 0.46 33.57 -15.03
CA ASP A 241 0.73 34.98 -14.77
C ASP A 241 0.22 35.48 -13.40
N GLN A 242 -0.66 34.73 -12.75
CA GLN A 242 -1.25 35.04 -11.43
C GLN A 242 -0.46 34.44 -10.26
N LEU A 243 0.46 33.54 -10.52
CA LEU A 243 1.17 32.78 -9.47
C LEU A 243 2.24 33.60 -8.73
N ALA A 244 2.73 34.69 -9.29
CA ALA A 244 3.86 35.45 -8.76
C ALA A 244 3.67 36.00 -7.33
N GLY A 245 2.41 36.04 -6.86
CA GLY A 245 2.06 36.49 -5.49
C GLY A 245 1.56 35.42 -4.57
N ILE A 246 1.35 34.23 -5.08
CA ILE A 246 0.79 33.10 -4.30
C ILE A 246 1.93 32.36 -3.65
N HIS A 247 1.84 32.12 -2.33
CA HIS A 247 2.83 31.37 -1.57
C HIS A 247 2.14 30.48 -0.53
N PRO A 248 2.73 29.36 -0.15
CA PRO A 248 2.20 28.54 0.94
C PRO A 248 2.01 29.37 2.22
N GLY A 249 0.87 29.16 2.90
CA GLY A 249 0.47 29.91 4.10
C GLY A 249 -0.29 31.22 3.80
N ALA A 250 -0.51 31.58 2.54
CA ALA A 250 -1.35 32.76 2.21
C ALA A 250 -2.82 32.49 2.58
N GLU A 251 -3.50 33.45 3.14
CA GLU A 251 -4.93 33.42 3.43
C GLU A 251 -5.76 33.53 2.15
N VAL A 252 -6.82 32.77 2.10
CA VAL A 252 -7.68 32.60 0.94
C VAL A 252 -9.13 32.71 1.36
N GLU A 253 -9.88 33.56 0.68
CA GLU A 253 -11.33 33.59 0.79
C GLU A 253 -11.94 32.73 -0.31
N VAL A 254 -12.87 31.86 0.08
CA VAL A 254 -13.54 30.90 -0.80
C VAL A 254 -15.03 31.09 -0.69
N GLU A 255 -15.71 31.18 -1.82
CA GLU A 255 -17.17 31.15 -1.92
C GLU A 255 -17.54 29.91 -2.74
N ILE A 256 -18.38 29.03 -2.16
CA ILE A 256 -18.79 27.79 -2.79
C ILE A 256 -20.16 28.02 -3.43
N ASP A 257 -20.31 27.75 -4.72
CA ASP A 257 -21.53 28.05 -5.50
C ASP A 257 -22.80 27.37 -4.91
N ALA A 258 -22.62 26.24 -4.23
CA ALA A 258 -23.74 25.52 -3.59
C ALA A 258 -24.24 26.22 -2.32
N TYR A 259 -23.46 27.14 -1.74
CA TYR A 259 -23.78 27.84 -0.47
C TYR A 259 -23.60 29.35 -0.66
N PRO A 260 -24.46 30.02 -1.47
CA PRO A 260 -24.28 31.41 -1.80
C PRO A 260 -24.39 32.30 -0.56
N GLY A 261 -23.41 33.19 -0.41
CA GLY A 261 -23.33 34.14 0.72
C GLY A 261 -22.58 33.58 1.94
N GLU A 262 -22.15 32.35 1.94
CA GLU A 262 -21.24 31.80 2.94
C GLU A 262 -19.80 31.96 2.45
N ARG A 263 -18.94 32.60 3.25
CA ARG A 263 -17.52 32.74 2.97
C ARG A 263 -16.71 31.82 3.84
N TRP A 264 -15.87 31.07 3.21
CA TRP A 264 -15.00 30.10 3.81
C TRP A 264 -13.58 30.64 3.82
N THR A 265 -12.90 30.48 4.93
CA THR A 265 -11.47 30.78 5.03
C THR A 265 -10.68 29.52 4.73
N ALA A 266 -9.65 29.68 3.92
CA ALA A 266 -8.73 28.60 3.60
C ALA A 266 -7.30 29.14 3.59
N THR A 267 -6.34 28.23 3.64
CA THR A 267 -4.91 28.58 3.52
C THR A 267 -4.29 27.83 2.35
N VAL A 268 -3.36 28.47 1.64
CA VAL A 268 -2.58 27.83 0.59
C VAL A 268 -1.69 26.76 1.21
N GLN A 269 -1.99 25.48 0.94
CA GLN A 269 -1.20 24.35 1.41
C GLN A 269 0.00 24.09 0.51
N SER A 270 -0.23 24.05 -0.80
CA SER A 270 0.82 23.78 -1.79
C SER A 270 0.44 24.27 -3.18
N ILE A 271 1.44 24.49 -4.01
CA ILE A 271 1.30 24.86 -5.43
C ILE A 271 1.82 23.69 -6.25
N GLY A 272 1.04 23.26 -7.26
CA GLY A 272 1.42 22.15 -8.14
C GLY A 272 2.70 22.46 -8.91
N GLN A 273 3.58 21.47 -9.06
CA GLN A 273 4.85 21.61 -9.79
C GLN A 273 4.69 21.50 -11.31
N ALA A 274 3.53 21.07 -11.78
CA ALA A 274 3.25 20.90 -13.20
C ALA A 274 1.81 21.30 -13.53
N THR A 275 1.60 21.68 -14.79
CA THR A 275 0.27 22.03 -15.31
C THR A 275 -0.57 20.76 -15.54
N GLY A 276 -1.88 20.88 -15.53
CA GLY A 276 -2.77 19.74 -15.84
C GLY A 276 -2.53 19.14 -17.23
N ALA A 277 -1.96 19.89 -18.15
CA ALA A 277 -1.62 19.43 -19.50
C ALA A 277 -0.51 18.36 -19.50
N GLU A 278 0.46 18.45 -18.59
CA GLU A 278 1.57 17.49 -18.47
C GLU A 278 1.11 16.11 -17.97
N PHE A 279 0.03 16.07 -17.18
CA PHE A 279 -0.55 14.80 -16.69
C PHE A 279 -1.63 14.21 -17.60
N SER A 280 -1.91 14.87 -18.74
CA SER A 280 -2.91 14.38 -19.69
C SER A 280 -2.36 13.21 -20.49
N LEU A 281 -3.17 12.16 -20.66
CA LEU A 281 -2.86 11.02 -21.56
C LEU A 281 -2.64 11.43 -23.01
N LEU A 282 -3.21 12.56 -23.43
CA LEU A 282 -3.06 13.17 -24.75
C LEU A 282 -2.69 14.64 -24.58
N PRO A 283 -1.40 14.98 -24.41
CA PRO A 283 -0.97 16.37 -24.32
C PRO A 283 -1.35 17.10 -25.61
N PRO A 284 -1.83 18.34 -25.56
CA PRO A 284 -2.15 19.13 -26.74
C PRO A 284 -0.87 19.42 -27.52
N GLN A 285 -0.63 18.68 -28.59
CA GLN A 285 0.51 18.92 -29.49
C GLN A 285 0.09 19.89 -30.60
N ASN A 286 0.58 21.11 -30.51
CA ASN A 286 0.50 22.09 -31.61
C ASN A 286 1.55 21.75 -32.68
N ALA A 287 1.46 20.54 -33.29
CA ALA A 287 2.48 20.02 -34.21
C ALA A 287 2.36 20.55 -35.64
N THR A 288 1.27 21.25 -35.98
CA THR A 288 1.03 21.70 -37.39
C THR A 288 0.64 23.15 -37.43
N GLY A 289 1.53 24.01 -37.89
CA GLY A 289 1.23 25.35 -38.35
C GLY A 289 1.64 26.48 -37.43
N ASN A 290 0.72 27.33 -36.96
CA ASN A 290 1.03 28.49 -36.16
C ASN A 290 1.09 28.14 -34.67
N TRP A 291 2.26 28.38 -34.04
CA TRP A 291 2.37 28.31 -32.59
C TRP A 291 1.62 29.48 -31.96
N VAL A 292 0.70 29.18 -31.04
CA VAL A 292 -0.03 30.16 -30.23
C VAL A 292 0.29 29.92 -28.77
N LYS A 293 0.76 30.96 -28.06
CA LYS A 293 0.97 30.89 -26.60
C LYS A 293 -0.39 30.78 -25.91
N VAL A 294 -0.67 29.61 -25.31
CA VAL A 294 -1.85 29.41 -24.47
C VAL A 294 -1.40 29.51 -23.02
N VAL A 295 -2.03 30.41 -22.27
CA VAL A 295 -1.76 30.58 -20.83
C VAL A 295 -2.13 29.27 -20.12
N GLN A 296 -1.15 28.67 -19.45
CA GLN A 296 -1.34 27.46 -18.69
C GLN A 296 -1.93 27.75 -17.31
N ARG A 297 -2.59 26.73 -16.72
CA ARG A 297 -3.10 26.83 -15.35
C ARG A 297 -2.36 25.83 -14.47
N LEU A 298 -1.99 26.26 -13.27
CA LEU A 298 -1.39 25.40 -12.24
C LEU A 298 -2.38 25.21 -11.11
N PRO A 299 -2.51 23.95 -10.60
CA PRO A 299 -3.35 23.64 -9.47
C PRO A 299 -2.69 24.13 -8.18
N VAL A 300 -3.46 24.85 -7.38
CA VAL A 300 -3.11 25.28 -6.02
C VAL A 300 -4.03 24.55 -5.05
N ARG A 301 -3.45 23.84 -4.11
CA ARG A 301 -4.19 23.12 -3.07
C ARG A 301 -4.41 24.03 -1.88
N LEU A 302 -5.65 24.18 -1.48
CA LEU A 302 -6.08 25.00 -0.37
C LEU A 302 -6.65 24.11 0.73
N ALA A 303 -6.15 24.27 1.95
CA ALA A 303 -6.71 23.64 3.13
C ALA A 303 -7.82 24.54 3.68
N ILE A 304 -9.01 23.99 3.82
CA ILE A 304 -10.17 24.69 4.38
C ILE A 304 -9.96 24.76 5.90
N GLU A 305 -10.12 25.93 6.49
CA GLU A 305 -10.16 26.05 7.94
C GLU A 305 -11.51 25.52 8.46
N HIS A 306 -11.49 24.99 9.70
CA HIS A 306 -12.65 24.33 10.27
C HIS A 306 -13.88 25.24 10.26
N HIS A 307 -14.93 24.80 9.60
CA HIS A 307 -16.18 25.53 9.48
C HIS A 307 -17.36 24.63 9.94
N GLU A 308 -18.42 25.22 10.49
CA GLU A 308 -19.55 24.43 11.02
C GLU A 308 -20.22 23.52 9.96
N HIS A 309 -20.17 23.88 8.68
CA HIS A 309 -20.74 23.12 7.56
C HIS A 309 -19.73 22.31 6.75
N GLU A 310 -18.50 22.11 7.25
CA GLU A 310 -17.44 21.37 6.53
C GLU A 310 -17.89 19.95 6.14
N SER A 311 -18.66 19.30 7.00
CA SER A 311 -19.18 17.93 6.75
C SER A 311 -20.24 17.84 5.64
N GLU A 312 -20.70 18.96 5.12
CA GLU A 312 -21.66 19.06 4.02
C GLU A 312 -20.98 19.26 2.66
N LEU A 313 -19.69 19.56 2.66
CA LEU A 313 -18.92 19.73 1.43
C LEU A 313 -18.83 18.42 0.66
N ARG A 314 -19.26 18.48 -0.59
CA ARG A 314 -19.20 17.34 -1.51
C ARG A 314 -18.11 17.54 -2.54
N SER A 315 -17.36 16.50 -2.81
CA SER A 315 -16.37 16.52 -3.90
C SER A 315 -17.06 16.83 -5.23
N GLY A 316 -16.45 17.73 -6.01
CA GLY A 316 -16.94 18.16 -7.30
C GLY A 316 -17.77 19.47 -7.28
N LEU A 317 -18.03 20.06 -6.12
CA LEU A 317 -18.66 21.38 -6.05
C LEU A 317 -17.70 22.43 -6.60
N SER A 318 -18.24 23.39 -7.37
CA SER A 318 -17.50 24.57 -7.87
C SER A 318 -17.37 25.63 -6.78
N ALA A 319 -16.29 26.38 -6.84
CA ALA A 319 -16.01 27.47 -5.93
C ALA A 319 -15.32 28.64 -6.65
N GLU A 320 -15.54 29.84 -6.15
CA GLU A 320 -14.74 31.02 -6.48
C GLU A 320 -13.73 31.24 -5.36
N VAL A 321 -12.48 31.42 -5.75
CA VAL A 321 -11.35 31.56 -4.83
C VAL A 321 -10.68 32.89 -5.03
N THR A 322 -10.51 33.65 -3.95
CA THR A 322 -9.81 34.93 -3.93
C THR A 322 -8.66 34.90 -2.94
N ILE A 323 -7.45 35.14 -3.43
CA ILE A 323 -6.20 35.17 -2.64
C ILE A 323 -5.72 36.58 -2.47
N ASP A 324 -5.39 36.97 -1.24
CA ASP A 324 -4.68 38.23 -0.97
C ASP A 324 -3.17 37.99 -1.13
N THR A 325 -2.56 38.55 -2.16
CA THR A 325 -1.12 38.42 -2.43
C THR A 325 -0.25 39.39 -1.61
N GLY A 326 -0.88 40.23 -0.79
CA GLY A 326 -0.21 41.20 0.11
C GLY A 326 0.46 42.39 -0.57
N ILE A 327 1.05 42.20 -1.75
CA ILE A 327 1.73 43.26 -2.50
C ILE A 327 1.18 43.29 -3.93
N PRO A 328 0.64 44.43 -4.39
CA PRO A 328 0.19 44.60 -5.76
C PRO A 328 1.29 44.27 -6.77
N ASP A 329 1.01 43.49 -7.81
CA ASP A 329 1.99 43.10 -8.83
C ASP A 329 2.68 44.31 -9.49
N ARG A 330 1.99 45.44 -9.59
CA ARG A 330 2.52 46.69 -10.12
C ARG A 330 3.60 47.27 -9.23
N VAL A 331 3.50 47.08 -7.92
CA VAL A 331 4.53 47.52 -6.96
C VAL A 331 5.76 46.61 -7.05
N LYS A 332 5.56 45.31 -7.22
CA LYS A 332 6.66 44.36 -7.48
C LYS A 332 7.42 44.68 -8.76
N ALA A 333 6.69 45.06 -9.84
CA ALA A 333 7.31 45.48 -11.09
C ALA A 333 8.16 46.74 -10.93
N ILE A 334 7.74 47.70 -10.10
CA ILE A 334 8.51 48.92 -9.79
C ILE A 334 9.76 48.58 -8.97
N TYR A 335 9.65 47.74 -7.94
CA TYR A 335 10.81 47.27 -7.14
C TYR A 335 11.82 46.53 -8.01
N SER A 336 11.34 45.68 -8.92
CA SER A 336 12.17 44.97 -9.89
C SER A 336 12.88 45.93 -10.85
N ALA A 337 12.15 46.94 -11.40
CA ALA A 337 12.72 47.93 -12.31
C ALA A 337 13.73 48.87 -11.62
N LEU A 338 13.58 49.12 -10.32
CA LEU A 338 14.50 49.93 -9.51
C LEU A 338 15.68 49.10 -8.93
N GLY A 339 15.78 47.80 -9.21
CA GLY A 339 16.85 46.95 -8.71
C GLY A 339 16.81 46.67 -7.20
N LEU A 340 15.69 46.99 -6.53
CA LEU A 340 15.50 46.84 -5.07
C LEU A 340 14.92 45.49 -4.63
N SER A 341 14.79 44.55 -5.55
CA SER A 341 14.13 43.23 -5.31
C SER A 341 14.91 42.30 -4.36
N GLN A 342 16.18 42.57 -4.09
CA GLN A 342 16.97 41.69 -3.20
C GLN A 342 16.98 42.11 -1.72
N ALA A 343 16.54 43.29 -1.36
CA ALA A 343 16.59 43.76 0.03
C ALA A 343 15.41 43.24 0.90
N GLY A 344 14.27 42.92 0.28
CA GLY A 344 13.09 42.42 0.99
C GLY A 344 13.16 40.91 1.33
N GLU A 345 13.74 40.10 0.46
CA GLU A 345 13.88 38.63 0.70
C GLU A 345 14.90 38.34 1.79
N GLN A 346 15.99 39.10 1.88
CA GLN A 346 17.00 38.90 2.94
C GLN A 346 16.49 39.33 4.32
N ALA A 347 15.62 40.32 4.41
CA ALA A 347 14.99 40.73 5.67
C ALA A 347 13.98 39.70 6.19
N THR A 348 13.22 39.07 5.30
CA THR A 348 12.24 38.03 5.64
C THR A 348 12.92 36.71 6.02
N GLN A 349 14.03 36.37 5.37
CA GLN A 349 14.82 35.16 5.70
C GLN A 349 15.56 35.32 7.04
N GLN A 350 16.03 36.51 7.39
CA GLN A 350 16.64 36.78 8.69
C GLN A 350 15.61 36.80 9.84
N ALA A 351 14.37 37.21 9.58
CA ALA A 351 13.31 37.20 10.57
C ALA A 351 12.82 35.75 10.83
N SER A 352 12.77 34.89 9.80
CA SER A 352 12.42 33.47 9.93
C SER A 352 13.47 32.66 10.70
N LEU A 353 14.75 32.96 10.54
CA LEU A 353 15.85 32.29 11.27
C LEU A 353 15.95 32.73 12.75
N ALA A 354 15.37 33.87 13.11
CA ALA A 354 15.36 34.36 14.49
C ALA A 354 14.22 33.76 15.34
N VAL A 355 13.19 33.20 14.73
CA VAL A 355 12.05 32.56 15.41
C VAL A 355 12.33 31.09 15.74
N ASP A 356 13.27 30.45 15.03
CA ASP A 356 13.59 29.01 15.22
C ASP A 356 14.66 28.75 16.31
N HIS A 357 15.10 29.80 17.02
CA HIS A 357 16.06 29.72 18.13
C HIS A 357 15.59 30.37 19.44
N SER A 358 14.25 30.42 19.67
CA SER A 358 13.71 30.89 20.97
C SER A 358 12.95 29.79 21.71
#